data_d70a533c5f02cb234abc2466df43e4a6
#
_entry.id   d70a533c5f02cb234abc2466df43e4a6
#
_cell.length_a   1.000
_cell.length_b   1.000
_cell.length_c   1.000
_cell.angle_alpha   90.00
_cell.angle_beta   90.00
_cell.angle_gamma   90.00
#
_symmetry.space_group_name_H-M   'P 1'
#
loop_
_entity.id
_entity.type
_entity.pdbx_description
1 polymer ?
#
loop_
_entity_poly.entity_id
_entity_poly.type
_entity_poly.pdbx_seq_one_letter_code
_entity_poly.pdbx_strand_id
1 'polypeptide(L)'
;MRTIITFVLYLSIIIGNENLDIGFRYGFLSKLTYNSHINTILSDSSIIHSGNYLRINIGYLTESNVHVIYKSAIGDYLLLDFKEAPSNNQKATQQDTTYYTALNWTDIEPPAGTETFYFINTFEPLTKLAELFKKYDRAPVKGQKKLAIRIQDAINFYDPDIQADLSSLSSQLEKPVTGGVAFRGEDDGINDLSVTHECKGKDGIAFKKIILIHK
;
A
#
# COMPACT_ATOMS: atom_id res chain seq x y z
N MET A 1 -38.80 23.69 -54.13
CA MET A 1 -37.86 23.83 -52.98
C MET A 1 -38.18 22.73 -51.99
N ARG A 2 -37.31 21.71 -51.87
CA ARG A 2 -37.45 20.64 -50.85
C ARG A 2 -36.44 20.90 -49.75
N THR A 3 -36.96 21.24 -48.58
CA THR A 3 -36.14 21.46 -47.38
C THR A 3 -35.80 20.12 -46.77
N ILE A 4 -34.50 19.77 -46.80
CA ILE A 4 -33.94 18.57 -46.17
C ILE A 4 -33.65 18.97 -44.71
N ILE A 5 -34.44 18.40 -43.79
CA ILE A 5 -34.19 18.52 -42.33
C ILE A 5 -33.17 17.45 -41.98
N THR A 6 -31.93 17.85 -41.73
CA THR A 6 -30.88 16.96 -41.22
C THR A 6 -31.08 16.81 -39.72
N PHE A 7 -31.53 15.60 -39.31
CA PHE A 7 -31.62 15.21 -37.91
C PHE A 7 -30.22 14.79 -37.42
N VAL A 8 -29.57 15.65 -36.67
CA VAL A 8 -28.30 15.31 -35.99
C VAL A 8 -28.64 14.54 -34.73
N LEU A 9 -28.48 13.21 -34.78
CA LEU A 9 -28.57 12.35 -33.61
C LEU A 9 -27.32 12.59 -32.75
N TYR A 10 -27.45 13.33 -31.66
CA TYR A 10 -26.49 13.38 -30.59
C TYR A 10 -26.53 12.02 -29.88
N LEU A 11 -25.60 11.13 -30.23
CA LEU A 11 -25.34 9.93 -29.48
C LEU A 11 -24.58 10.33 -28.21
N SER A 12 -25.32 10.59 -27.14
CA SER A 12 -24.73 10.73 -25.82
C SER A 12 -24.18 9.36 -25.41
N ILE A 13 -22.88 9.17 -25.58
CA ILE A 13 -22.18 8.06 -24.99
C ILE A 13 -22.20 8.32 -23.49
N ILE A 14 -23.16 7.70 -22.80
CA ILE A 14 -23.11 7.55 -21.35
C ILE A 14 -21.94 6.60 -21.10
N ILE A 15 -20.76 7.13 -20.90
CA ILE A 15 -19.65 6.41 -20.29
C ILE A 15 -20.13 6.14 -18.88
N GLY A 16 -20.69 4.95 -18.66
CA GLY A 16 -20.98 4.48 -17.32
C GLY A 16 -19.66 4.55 -16.55
N ASN A 17 -19.65 5.31 -15.46
CA ASN A 17 -18.60 5.17 -14.45
C ASN A 17 -18.74 3.75 -13.89
N GLU A 18 -18.06 2.79 -14.53
CA GLU A 18 -17.78 1.52 -13.90
C GLU A 18 -16.96 1.89 -12.65
N ASN A 19 -17.55 1.64 -11.48
CA ASN A 19 -16.80 1.69 -10.23
C ASN A 19 -15.67 0.69 -10.39
N LEU A 20 -14.49 1.16 -10.75
CA LEU A 20 -13.30 0.34 -10.92
C LEU A 20 -12.81 -0.03 -9.51
N ASP A 21 -13.37 -1.11 -8.99
CA ASP A 21 -12.91 -1.69 -7.73
C ASP A 21 -11.46 -2.14 -7.90
N ILE A 22 -10.61 -1.69 -7.02
CA ILE A 22 -9.20 -2.03 -6.96
C ILE A 22 -8.87 -2.60 -5.59
N GLY A 23 -7.97 -3.58 -5.52
CA GLY A 23 -7.64 -4.18 -4.25
C GLY A 23 -6.32 -4.93 -4.24
N PHE A 24 -5.82 -5.12 -3.03
CA PHE A 24 -4.65 -5.95 -2.75
C PHE A 24 -4.77 -6.59 -1.38
N ARG A 25 -4.00 -7.65 -1.17
CA ARG A 25 -3.79 -8.24 0.16
C ARG A 25 -2.40 -7.89 0.64
N TYR A 26 -2.22 -7.81 1.95
CA TYR A 26 -0.93 -7.58 2.56
C TYR A 26 -0.78 -8.38 3.86
N GLY A 27 0.46 -8.62 4.25
CA GLY A 27 0.77 -9.26 5.52
C GLY A 27 2.10 -8.74 6.06
N PHE A 28 2.09 -8.47 7.36
CA PHE A 28 3.29 -8.18 8.14
C PHE A 28 3.62 -9.38 9.00
N LEU A 29 4.81 -9.89 8.83
CA LEU A 29 5.34 -11.01 9.61
C LEU A 29 6.54 -10.53 10.42
N SER A 30 6.61 -10.92 11.68
CA SER A 30 7.78 -10.69 12.53
C SER A 30 8.28 -11.99 13.11
N LYS A 31 9.59 -12.07 13.33
CA LYS A 31 10.25 -13.14 14.09
C LYS A 31 11.31 -12.57 15.00
N LEU A 32 11.55 -13.26 16.13
CA LEU A 32 12.50 -12.80 17.16
C LEU A 32 13.95 -12.87 16.71
N THR A 33 14.30 -13.87 15.93
CA THR A 33 15.65 -14.07 15.39
C THR A 33 15.57 -14.55 13.95
N TYR A 34 16.62 -14.32 13.17
CA TYR A 34 16.68 -14.74 11.76
C TYR A 34 16.35 -16.22 11.57
N ASN A 35 16.84 -17.08 12.44
CA ASN A 35 16.67 -18.53 12.35
C ASN A 35 15.40 -19.04 13.05
N SER A 36 14.53 -18.15 13.55
CA SER A 36 13.26 -18.56 14.16
C SER A 36 12.32 -19.10 13.10
N HIS A 37 11.76 -20.28 13.35
CA HIS A 37 10.68 -20.86 12.53
C HIS A 37 9.28 -20.37 12.96
N ILE A 38 9.21 -19.53 14.02
CA ILE A 38 7.95 -18.99 14.53
C ILE A 38 7.81 -17.57 13.99
N ASN A 39 6.79 -17.37 13.16
CA ASN A 39 6.41 -16.07 12.63
C ASN A 39 5.18 -15.55 13.41
N THR A 40 5.22 -14.28 13.78
CA THR A 40 4.10 -13.57 14.37
C THR A 40 3.49 -12.66 13.31
N ILE A 41 2.19 -12.74 13.11
CA ILE A 41 1.46 -11.83 12.23
C ILE A 41 1.24 -10.51 12.99
N LEU A 42 1.63 -9.42 12.35
CA LEU A 42 1.43 -8.07 12.89
C LEU A 42 0.25 -7.40 12.22
N SER A 43 -0.46 -6.59 12.99
CA SER A 43 -1.52 -5.69 12.54
C SER A 43 -1.15 -4.24 12.83
N ASP A 44 -2.03 -3.33 12.49
CA ASP A 44 -1.89 -1.92 12.86
C ASP A 44 -1.72 -1.75 14.38
N SER A 45 -0.82 -0.86 14.77
CA SER A 45 -0.45 -0.56 16.17
C SER A 45 0.21 -1.72 16.93
N SER A 46 0.65 -2.79 16.23
CA SER A 46 1.45 -3.85 16.84
C SER A 46 2.79 -3.31 17.36
N ILE A 47 3.26 -3.90 18.46
CA ILE A 47 4.56 -3.58 19.04
C ILE A 47 5.61 -4.49 18.41
N ILE A 48 6.73 -3.88 17.99
CA ILE A 48 7.95 -4.56 17.55
C ILE A 48 9.13 -4.10 18.40
N HIS A 49 10.18 -4.90 18.49
CA HIS A 49 11.37 -4.57 19.27
C HIS A 49 12.60 -4.54 18.38
N SER A 50 13.59 -3.71 18.77
CA SER A 50 14.92 -3.75 18.16
C SER A 50 15.47 -5.17 18.15
N GLY A 51 16.05 -5.59 17.02
CA GLY A 51 16.56 -6.95 16.80
C GLY A 51 15.50 -7.96 16.34
N ASN A 52 14.22 -7.61 16.30
CA ASN A 52 13.22 -8.41 15.60
C ASN A 52 13.40 -8.27 14.08
N TYR A 53 13.03 -9.30 13.35
CA TYR A 53 13.00 -9.30 11.90
C TYR A 53 11.58 -9.06 11.41
N LEU A 54 11.44 -8.22 10.40
CA LEU A 54 10.19 -7.87 9.74
C LEU A 54 10.22 -8.34 8.29
N ARG A 55 9.10 -8.86 7.81
CA ARG A 55 8.85 -9.17 6.39
C ARG A 55 7.48 -8.63 5.99
N ILE A 56 7.38 -8.11 4.77
CA ILE A 56 6.14 -7.60 4.20
C ILE A 56 5.85 -8.33 2.91
N ASN A 57 4.69 -8.98 2.84
CA ASN A 57 4.20 -9.67 1.66
C ASN A 57 2.98 -8.97 1.10
N ILE A 58 2.83 -9.01 -0.22
CA ILE A 58 1.73 -8.43 -0.97
C ILE A 58 1.10 -9.50 -1.85
N GLY A 59 -0.22 -9.49 -1.96
CA GLY A 59 -0.98 -10.27 -2.92
C GLY A 59 -1.86 -9.35 -3.78
N TYR A 60 -1.78 -9.46 -5.10
CA TYR A 60 -2.63 -8.72 -6.01
C TYR A 60 -4.02 -9.35 -6.09
N LEU A 61 -5.07 -8.55 -5.95
CA LEU A 61 -6.45 -8.94 -6.21
C LEU A 61 -6.93 -8.45 -7.59
N THR A 62 -6.27 -7.42 -8.09
CA THR A 62 -6.55 -6.81 -9.39
C THR A 62 -5.23 -6.54 -10.11
N GLU A 63 -5.25 -6.47 -11.43
CA GLU A 63 -4.10 -6.01 -12.22
C GLU A 63 -3.89 -4.51 -11.96
N SER A 64 -2.90 -4.18 -11.14
CA SER A 64 -2.70 -2.83 -10.62
C SER A 64 -1.27 -2.66 -10.10
N ASN A 65 -0.89 -1.45 -9.71
CA ASN A 65 0.43 -1.11 -9.19
C ASN A 65 0.36 -0.84 -7.70
N VAL A 66 0.95 -1.71 -6.88
CA VAL A 66 1.06 -1.51 -5.43
C VAL A 66 2.40 -0.87 -5.10
N HIS A 67 2.35 0.28 -4.45
CA HIS A 67 3.53 1.02 -3.98
C HIS A 67 3.59 0.93 -2.47
N VAL A 68 4.72 0.45 -1.94
CA VAL A 68 4.94 0.34 -0.50
C VAL A 68 5.99 1.36 -0.07
N ILE A 69 5.59 2.28 0.78
CA ILE A 69 6.43 3.36 1.28
C ILE A 69 6.59 3.20 2.78
N TYR A 70 7.82 3.21 3.23
CA TYR A 70 8.17 3.20 4.63
C TYR A 70 8.60 4.59 5.09
N LYS A 71 8.14 4.97 6.28
CA LYS A 71 8.60 6.16 7.01
C LYS A 71 9.09 5.73 8.38
N SER A 72 10.37 5.97 8.63
CA SER A 72 11.03 5.61 9.89
C SER A 72 10.60 6.51 11.05
N ALA A 73 10.91 6.06 12.28
CA ALA A 73 10.70 6.82 13.51
C ALA A 73 11.36 8.20 13.51
N ILE A 74 12.48 8.37 12.79
CA ILE A 74 13.18 9.65 12.65
C ILE A 74 12.67 10.51 11.48
N GLY A 75 11.70 9.99 10.74
CA GLY A 75 11.05 10.72 9.63
C GLY A 75 11.71 10.55 8.27
N ASP A 76 12.64 9.62 8.13
CA ASP A 76 13.22 9.25 6.83
C ASP A 76 12.26 8.38 6.04
N TYR A 77 12.30 8.52 4.71
CA TYR A 77 11.43 7.80 3.80
C TYR A 77 12.21 6.83 2.93
N LEU A 78 11.62 5.66 2.68
CA LEU A 78 12.14 4.66 1.78
C LEU A 78 11.00 4.10 0.92
N LEU A 79 11.20 4.03 -0.38
CA LEU A 79 10.33 3.29 -1.29
C LEU A 79 10.79 1.83 -1.29
N LEU A 80 10.00 0.94 -0.67
CA LEU A 80 10.38 -0.46 -0.48
C LEU A 80 10.19 -1.28 -1.75
N ASP A 81 9.11 -1.05 -2.47
CA ASP A 81 8.87 -1.74 -3.74
C ASP A 81 8.08 -0.86 -4.72
N PHE A 82 8.44 -1.04 -5.98
CA PHE A 82 7.82 -0.40 -7.12
C PHE A 82 7.73 -1.43 -8.25
N LYS A 83 6.98 -2.52 -7.99
CA LYS A 83 6.75 -3.51 -9.03
C LYS A 83 5.48 -3.18 -9.76
N GLU A 84 5.62 -3.05 -11.08
CA GLU A 84 4.49 -3.15 -11.99
C GLU A 84 3.87 -4.55 -11.84
N ALA A 85 2.54 -4.62 -11.84
CA ALA A 85 1.86 -5.91 -11.86
C ALA A 85 2.43 -6.76 -13.00
N PRO A 86 2.69 -8.05 -12.78
CA PRO A 86 3.18 -8.90 -13.85
C PRO A 86 2.20 -8.86 -15.01
N SER A 87 2.65 -8.38 -16.16
CA SER A 87 1.87 -8.30 -17.40
C SER A 87 1.68 -9.68 -18.02
N ASN A 88 1.11 -10.60 -17.26
CA ASN A 88 0.69 -11.88 -17.82
C ASN A 88 -0.72 -11.71 -18.35
N ASN A 89 -0.87 -11.81 -19.66
CA ASN A 89 -2.13 -11.91 -20.42
C ASN A 89 -3.00 -13.12 -20.03
N GLN A 90 -2.81 -13.70 -18.86
CA GLN A 90 -3.68 -14.69 -18.27
C GLN A 90 -4.69 -13.94 -17.39
N LYS A 91 -5.94 -13.90 -17.84
CA LYS A 91 -7.08 -13.50 -17.01
C LYS A 91 -6.96 -14.27 -15.70
N ALA A 92 -6.62 -13.56 -14.64
CA ALA A 92 -6.64 -14.11 -13.27
C ALA A 92 -8.07 -14.60 -13.03
N THR A 93 -8.26 -15.90 -13.08
CA THR A 93 -9.43 -16.51 -12.47
C THR A 93 -9.31 -16.23 -10.97
N GLN A 94 -10.42 -16.04 -10.26
CA GLN A 94 -10.47 -15.64 -8.84
C GLN A 94 -9.60 -16.48 -7.86
N GLN A 95 -8.89 -17.48 -8.35
CA GLN A 95 -8.04 -18.41 -7.61
C GLN A 95 -6.53 -18.14 -7.73
N ASP A 96 -6.08 -17.30 -8.66
CA ASP A 96 -4.64 -17.08 -8.90
C ASP A 96 -4.20 -15.70 -8.38
N THR A 97 -4.18 -15.52 -7.05
CA THR A 97 -3.55 -14.35 -6.44
C THR A 97 -2.04 -14.44 -6.65
N THR A 98 -1.46 -13.47 -7.36
CA THR A 98 -0.01 -13.37 -7.50
C THR A 98 0.57 -12.70 -6.25
N TYR A 99 1.52 -13.38 -5.60
CA TYR A 99 2.17 -12.90 -4.38
C TYR A 99 3.61 -12.47 -4.65
N TYR A 100 4.07 -11.47 -3.90
CA TYR A 100 5.48 -11.09 -3.85
C TYR A 100 5.88 -10.54 -2.49
N THR A 101 7.19 -10.51 -2.21
CA THR A 101 7.75 -9.92 -1.00
C THR A 101 8.18 -8.48 -1.29
N ALA A 102 7.52 -7.52 -0.64
CA ALA A 102 7.87 -6.10 -0.73
C ALA A 102 9.08 -5.76 0.16
N LEU A 103 9.18 -6.39 1.32
CA LEU A 103 10.32 -6.34 2.21
C LEU A 103 10.67 -7.75 2.65
N ASN A 104 11.88 -8.22 2.32
CA ASN A 104 12.36 -9.50 2.84
C ASN A 104 12.81 -9.35 4.31
N TRP A 105 13.06 -10.48 4.99
CA TRP A 105 13.47 -10.47 6.38
C TRP A 105 14.56 -9.44 6.66
N THR A 106 14.20 -8.37 7.32
CA THR A 106 15.05 -7.22 7.65
C THR A 106 14.95 -6.99 9.14
N ASP A 107 16.09 -6.83 9.79
CA ASP A 107 16.16 -6.48 11.21
C ASP A 107 15.65 -5.06 11.46
N ILE A 108 15.02 -4.91 12.61
CA ILE A 108 14.53 -3.61 13.09
C ILE A 108 15.62 -3.00 13.99
N GLU A 109 16.18 -1.91 13.52
CA GLU A 109 17.27 -1.20 14.21
C GLU A 109 16.77 0.05 14.96
N PRO A 110 17.44 0.44 16.07
CA PRO A 110 17.16 1.71 16.73
C PRO A 110 17.27 2.89 15.76
N PRO A 111 16.59 4.03 16.06
CA PRO A 111 15.92 4.37 17.31
C PRO A 111 14.48 3.88 17.40
N ALA A 112 14.01 3.61 18.62
CA ALA A 112 12.62 3.32 18.91
C ALA A 112 11.71 4.51 18.55
N GLY A 113 10.44 4.21 18.24
CA GLY A 113 9.46 5.22 17.85
C GLY A 113 8.31 4.68 17.03
N THR A 114 7.79 5.48 16.12
CA THR A 114 6.68 5.11 15.27
C THR A 114 7.17 4.82 13.85
N GLU A 115 7.01 3.57 13.43
CA GLU A 115 7.29 3.12 12.08
C GLU A 115 5.99 3.13 11.27
N THR A 116 5.98 3.78 10.13
CA THR A 116 4.77 3.91 9.33
C THR A 116 4.96 3.34 7.94
N PHE A 117 4.02 2.53 7.51
CA PHE A 117 3.98 1.95 6.17
C PHE A 117 2.73 2.44 5.44
N TYR A 118 2.92 2.94 4.23
CA TYR A 118 1.85 3.36 3.34
C TYR A 118 1.80 2.41 2.15
N PHE A 119 0.62 1.90 1.87
CA PHE A 119 0.32 1.12 0.69
C PHE A 119 -0.60 1.95 -0.20
N ILE A 120 -0.16 2.20 -1.41
CA ILE A 120 -0.93 2.93 -2.41
C ILE A 120 -1.06 2.01 -3.62
N ASN A 121 -2.28 1.61 -3.94
CA ASN A 121 -2.57 0.79 -5.10
C ASN A 121 -3.35 1.60 -6.12
N THR A 122 -2.85 1.64 -7.36
CA THR A 122 -3.44 2.40 -8.47
C THR A 122 -3.33 1.62 -9.77
N PHE A 123 -4.22 1.88 -10.74
CA PHE A 123 -4.08 1.29 -12.08
C PHE A 123 -2.89 1.89 -12.82
N GLU A 124 -2.66 3.20 -12.68
CA GLU A 124 -1.54 3.87 -13.32
C GLU A 124 -0.33 3.97 -12.36
N PRO A 125 0.90 3.82 -12.88
CA PRO A 125 2.10 3.96 -12.06
C PRO A 125 2.24 5.38 -11.48
N LEU A 126 2.65 5.49 -10.22
CA LEU A 126 2.88 6.77 -9.53
C LEU A 126 4.24 7.42 -9.91
N THR A 127 4.43 7.73 -11.19
CA THR A 127 5.70 8.21 -11.76
C THR A 127 6.25 9.45 -11.05
N LYS A 128 5.37 10.41 -10.71
CA LYS A 128 5.76 11.64 -9.99
C LYS A 128 6.29 11.36 -8.59
N LEU A 129 5.66 10.40 -7.88
CA LEU A 129 6.10 9.98 -6.56
C LEU A 129 7.44 9.25 -6.64
N ALA A 130 7.61 8.34 -7.60
CA ALA A 130 8.88 7.67 -7.85
C ALA A 130 10.03 8.64 -8.16
N GLU A 131 9.77 9.68 -8.94
CA GLU A 131 10.76 10.75 -9.20
C GLU A 131 11.11 11.55 -7.94
N LEU A 132 10.16 11.79 -7.03
CA LEU A 132 10.44 12.42 -5.74
C LEU A 132 11.38 11.55 -4.90
N PHE A 133 11.18 10.24 -4.84
CA PHE A 133 12.07 9.31 -4.15
C PHE A 133 13.47 9.30 -4.77
N LYS A 134 13.60 9.23 -6.09
CA LYS A 134 14.90 9.33 -6.77
C LYS A 134 15.65 10.63 -6.44
N LYS A 135 14.93 11.75 -6.25
CA LYS A 135 15.52 13.02 -5.82
C LYS A 135 15.89 13.00 -4.34
N TYR A 136 15.06 12.37 -3.51
CA TYR A 136 15.29 12.23 -2.08
C TYR A 136 16.57 11.45 -1.79
N ASP A 137 16.75 10.30 -2.44
CA ASP A 137 17.93 9.43 -2.26
C ASP A 137 19.25 10.12 -2.65
N ARG A 138 19.20 11.04 -3.62
CA ARG A 138 20.38 11.77 -4.11
C ARG A 138 20.63 13.08 -3.37
N ALA A 139 19.71 13.52 -2.55
CA ALA A 139 19.80 14.81 -1.90
C ALA A 139 20.68 14.78 -0.66
N PRO A 140 21.45 15.85 -0.38
CA PRO A 140 22.12 15.98 0.92
C PRO A 140 21.08 16.11 2.04
N VAL A 141 21.45 15.75 3.29
CA VAL A 141 20.56 15.70 4.47
C VAL A 141 19.62 16.91 4.60
N LYS A 142 20.17 18.13 4.38
CA LYS A 142 19.35 19.36 4.42
C LYS A 142 18.27 19.38 3.32
N GLY A 143 18.59 18.83 2.14
CA GLY A 143 17.67 18.73 1.01
C GLY A 143 16.60 17.65 1.26
N GLN A 144 16.98 16.54 1.89
CA GLN A 144 16.08 15.43 2.21
C GLN A 144 14.92 15.90 3.10
N LYS A 145 15.15 16.76 4.11
CA LYS A 145 14.07 17.31 4.96
C LYS A 145 12.97 18.02 4.16
N LYS A 146 13.35 18.81 3.16
CA LYS A 146 12.39 19.50 2.28
C LYS A 146 11.66 18.52 1.36
N LEU A 147 12.36 17.51 0.87
CA LEU A 147 11.76 16.49 0.00
C LEU A 147 10.85 15.55 0.79
N ALA A 148 11.18 15.23 2.06
CA ALA A 148 10.33 14.46 2.95
C ALA A 148 8.94 15.08 3.13
N ILE A 149 8.85 16.41 3.29
CA ILE A 149 7.57 17.13 3.34
C ILE A 149 6.79 16.93 2.03
N ARG A 150 7.44 17.07 0.88
CA ARG A 150 6.80 16.89 -0.42
C ARG A 150 6.34 15.45 -0.67
N ILE A 151 7.11 14.47 -0.17
CA ILE A 151 6.72 13.05 -0.22
C ILE A 151 5.47 12.84 0.64
N GLN A 152 5.44 13.39 1.87
CA GLN A 152 4.27 13.29 2.74
C GLN A 152 3.03 13.94 2.09
N ASP A 153 3.16 15.13 1.50
CA ASP A 153 2.06 15.81 0.82
C ASP A 153 1.55 14.96 -0.37
N ALA A 154 2.46 14.34 -1.12
CA ALA A 154 2.10 13.46 -2.22
C ALA A 154 1.39 12.18 -1.75
N ILE A 155 1.79 11.61 -0.59
CA ILE A 155 1.11 10.46 0.03
C ILE A 155 -0.28 10.86 0.52
N ASN A 156 -0.40 12.01 1.18
CA ASN A 156 -1.67 12.54 1.73
C ASN A 156 -2.73 12.75 0.64
N PHE A 157 -2.32 12.98 -0.60
CA PHE A 157 -3.25 13.06 -1.73
C PHE A 157 -4.03 11.76 -1.95
N TYR A 158 -3.48 10.60 -1.56
CA TYR A 158 -4.12 9.30 -1.70
C TYR A 158 -4.83 8.84 -0.43
N ASP A 159 -4.64 9.54 0.69
CA ASP A 159 -5.27 9.19 1.97
C ASP A 159 -6.74 9.65 1.99
N PRO A 160 -7.71 8.72 1.97
CA PRO A 160 -9.13 9.07 1.94
C PRO A 160 -9.58 9.79 3.21
N ASP A 161 -8.96 9.53 4.36
CA ASP A 161 -9.32 10.19 5.63
C ASP A 161 -8.94 11.67 5.58
N ILE A 162 -7.77 11.98 5.00
CA ILE A 162 -7.34 13.38 4.81
C ILE A 162 -8.19 14.08 3.75
N GLN A 163 -8.55 13.39 2.68
CA GLN A 163 -9.41 13.94 1.63
C GLN A 163 -10.84 14.19 2.15
N ALA A 164 -11.35 13.32 3.03
CA ALA A 164 -12.65 13.49 3.67
C ALA A 164 -12.67 14.67 4.63
N ASP A 165 -11.62 14.90 5.43
CA ASP A 165 -11.48 16.06 6.31
C ASP A 165 -11.45 17.39 5.55
N LEU A 166 -10.94 17.40 4.33
CA LEU A 166 -10.97 18.55 3.44
C LEU A 166 -12.36 18.79 2.84
N SER A 167 -13.22 17.77 2.79
CA SER A 167 -14.52 17.81 2.15
C SER A 167 -15.73 17.81 3.11
N SER A 168 -15.55 17.43 4.37
CA SER A 168 -16.66 17.38 5.35
C SER A 168 -16.19 17.49 6.80
N LEU A 169 -16.58 18.58 7.45
CA LEU A 169 -16.74 18.65 8.90
C LEU A 169 -17.98 17.83 9.29
N SER A 170 -17.88 16.50 9.39
CA SER A 170 -18.75 15.66 10.24
C SER A 170 -18.73 14.19 9.83
N SER A 171 -18.22 13.32 10.66
CA SER A 171 -18.90 12.15 11.26
C SER A 171 -17.91 11.13 11.83
N GLN A 172 -18.37 10.46 12.88
CA GLN A 172 -17.62 9.76 13.90
C GLN A 172 -17.02 8.40 13.46
N LEU A 173 -15.90 8.11 14.13
CA LEU A 173 -15.08 6.89 14.03
C LEU A 173 -15.73 5.63 14.62
N GLU A 174 -15.63 4.53 13.91
CA GLU A 174 -15.75 3.18 14.46
C GLU A 174 -14.36 2.53 14.59
N LYS A 175 -14.12 1.86 15.74
CA LYS A 175 -12.84 1.22 16.07
C LYS A 175 -12.83 -0.25 15.62
N PRO A 176 -11.74 -0.77 15.02
CA PRO A 176 -11.59 -2.19 14.73
C PRO A 176 -11.07 -3.00 15.92
N VAL A 177 -11.53 -4.24 16.02
CA VAL A 177 -11.19 -5.22 17.05
C VAL A 177 -9.95 -6.01 16.65
N THR A 178 -9.04 -6.21 17.60
CA THR A 178 -7.75 -6.88 17.41
C THR A 178 -7.86 -8.36 17.77
N GLY A 179 -7.39 -9.26 16.89
CA GLY A 179 -7.14 -10.65 17.21
C GLY A 179 -5.83 -11.12 16.55
N GLY A 180 -4.89 -11.55 17.35
CA GLY A 180 -3.63 -12.12 16.86
C GLY A 180 -3.69 -13.65 16.81
N VAL A 181 -3.19 -14.25 15.73
CA VAL A 181 -3.03 -15.70 15.58
C VAL A 181 -1.58 -16.00 15.27
N ALA A 182 -0.99 -16.93 16.04
CA ALA A 182 0.36 -17.43 15.80
C ALA A 182 0.32 -18.65 14.87
N PHE A 183 1.09 -18.63 13.79
CA PHE A 183 1.22 -19.77 12.88
C PHE A 183 2.59 -20.44 13.03
N ARG A 184 2.58 -21.78 13.09
CA ARG A 184 3.76 -22.63 12.90
C ARG A 184 3.76 -23.12 11.45
N GLY A 185 4.75 -22.76 10.67
CA GLY A 185 4.94 -23.26 9.32
C GLY A 185 6.43 -23.30 8.95
N GLU A 186 6.87 -24.41 8.40
CA GLU A 186 8.26 -24.66 7.93
C GLU A 186 8.51 -24.13 6.52
N ASP A 187 7.60 -23.36 5.93
CA ASP A 187 7.71 -22.94 4.54
C ASP A 187 7.98 -21.43 4.46
N ASP A 188 9.16 -21.08 3.96
CA ASP A 188 9.53 -19.70 3.63
C ASP A 188 8.81 -19.16 2.38
N GLY A 189 7.86 -19.91 1.84
CA GLY A 189 7.04 -19.54 0.70
C GLY A 189 6.04 -18.42 1.00
N ILE A 190 5.81 -17.58 0.02
CA ILE A 190 4.70 -16.63 0.05
C ILE A 190 3.44 -17.39 -0.34
N ASN A 191 2.46 -17.42 0.56
CA ASN A 191 1.18 -18.08 0.35
C ASN A 191 0.04 -17.26 0.97
N ASP A 192 -1.20 -17.73 0.86
CA ASP A 192 -2.39 -17.09 1.44
C ASP A 192 -2.26 -16.83 2.94
N LEU A 193 -1.52 -17.68 3.68
CA LEU A 193 -1.33 -17.53 5.12
C LEU A 193 -0.39 -16.40 5.50
N SER A 194 0.46 -15.94 4.55
CA SER A 194 1.38 -14.83 4.76
C SER A 194 0.81 -13.45 4.39
N VAL A 195 -0.41 -13.41 3.86
CA VAL A 195 -1.15 -12.18 3.50
C VAL A 195 -2.56 -12.27 4.09
N THR A 196 -2.71 -11.72 5.27
CA THR A 196 -3.89 -11.91 6.14
C THR A 196 -4.89 -10.77 6.09
N HIS A 197 -4.49 -9.64 5.53
CA HIS A 197 -5.32 -8.45 5.46
C HIS A 197 -5.63 -8.09 4.02
N GLU A 198 -6.85 -7.62 3.78
CA GLU A 198 -7.31 -7.17 2.48
C GLU A 198 -7.59 -5.67 2.53
N CYS A 199 -7.17 -4.95 1.49
CA CYS A 199 -7.49 -3.54 1.27
C CYS A 199 -8.22 -3.41 -0.06
N LYS A 200 -9.39 -2.80 -0.03
CA LYS A 200 -10.18 -2.45 -1.21
C LYS A 200 -10.33 -0.95 -1.31
N GLY A 201 -10.35 -0.46 -2.52
CA GLY A 201 -10.55 0.94 -2.84
C GLY A 201 -11.59 1.12 -3.93
N LYS A 202 -11.92 2.36 -4.17
CA LYS A 202 -12.86 2.81 -5.20
C LYS A 202 -12.18 3.80 -6.14
N ASP A 203 -12.79 4.01 -7.28
CA ASP A 203 -12.31 5.01 -8.26
C ASP A 203 -10.84 4.81 -8.66
N GLY A 204 -10.40 3.55 -8.68
CA GLY A 204 -9.05 3.17 -9.10
C GLY A 204 -7.95 3.44 -8.08
N ILE A 205 -8.28 3.70 -6.82
CA ILE A 205 -7.31 3.94 -5.74
C ILE A 205 -7.69 3.10 -4.52
N ALA A 206 -6.73 2.30 -4.01
CA ALA A 206 -6.81 1.71 -2.69
C ALA A 206 -5.63 2.19 -1.84
N PHE A 207 -5.91 2.67 -0.65
CA PHE A 207 -4.92 3.21 0.27
C PHE A 207 -5.01 2.54 1.63
N LYS A 208 -3.85 2.21 2.20
CA LYS A 208 -3.76 1.70 3.57
C LYS A 208 -2.53 2.26 4.27
N LYS A 209 -2.73 2.76 5.47
CA LYS A 209 -1.69 3.17 6.39
C LYS A 209 -1.62 2.16 7.53
N ILE A 210 -0.42 1.69 7.86
CA ILE A 210 -0.13 0.80 8.98
C ILE A 210 0.94 1.46 9.84
N ILE A 211 0.70 1.46 11.13
CA ILE A 211 1.64 1.97 12.13
C ILE A 211 2.13 0.80 12.96
N LEU A 212 3.44 0.69 13.15
CA LEU A 212 4.06 -0.21 14.12
C LEU A 212 4.73 0.62 15.21
N ILE A 213 4.61 0.16 16.46
CA ILE A 213 5.22 0.82 17.62
C ILE A 213 6.52 0.12 17.93
N HIS A 214 7.64 0.75 17.59
CA HIS A 214 8.98 0.24 17.83
C HIS A 214 9.45 0.61 19.24
N LYS A 215 9.87 -0.38 20.03
CA LYS A 215 10.38 -0.25 21.40
C LYS A 215 11.78 -0.83 21.57
#